data_2dfacd7d790477350517d05881a9f981
#
_entry.id   2dfacd7d790477350517d05881a9f981
#
_cell.length_a   1.000
_cell.length_b   1.000
_cell.length_c   1.000
_cell.angle_alpha   90.00
_cell.angle_beta   90.00
_cell.angle_gamma   90.00
#
_symmetry.space_group_name_H-M   'P 1'
#
loop_
_entity.id
_entity.type
_entity.pdbx_description
1 polymer ?
#
loop_
_entity_poly.entity_id
_entity_poly.type
_entity_poly.pdbx_seq_one_letter_code
_entity_poly.pdbx_strand_id
1 'polypeptide(L)'
;MFPERLRALRQGKGLSLPELASALNQSLADYPRERANTGPQIGSWERGVNTPSYIEMMKLADYFNVSLDFLAGRQYTEVELDDLFTSNAQLSFNGHQLSANEKTAIYGMIKGFLHGKAEQQPAQAQTDELTLPLDD
;
A
#
# COMPACT_ATOMS: atom_id res chain seq x y z
N MET A 1 -3.39 1.18 11.79
CA MET A 1 -4.75 1.22 11.25
C MET A 1 -4.99 2.59 10.64
N PHE A 2 -6.24 2.96 10.41
CA PHE A 2 -6.51 4.19 9.69
C PHE A 2 -5.92 5.44 10.34
N PRO A 3 -6.08 5.67 11.65
CA PRO A 3 -5.56 6.92 12.22
C PRO A 3 -4.06 7.10 12.00
N GLU A 4 -3.30 6.05 12.20
CA GLU A 4 -1.85 6.11 12.04
C GLU A 4 -1.45 6.28 10.57
N ARG A 5 -2.19 5.63 9.66
CA ARG A 5 -1.90 5.76 8.23
C ARG A 5 -2.19 7.17 7.74
N LEU A 6 -3.30 7.76 8.20
CA LEU A 6 -3.63 9.12 7.82
C LEU A 6 -2.53 10.08 8.27
N ARG A 7 -2.10 9.94 9.51
CA ARG A 7 -1.03 10.80 10.03
C ARG A 7 0.26 10.62 9.22
N ALA A 8 0.61 9.37 8.92
CA ALA A 8 1.83 9.09 8.17
C ALA A 8 1.76 9.70 6.76
N LEU A 9 0.62 9.58 6.10
CA LEU A 9 0.46 10.16 4.77
C LEU A 9 0.56 11.68 4.81
N ARG A 10 -0.08 12.29 5.80
CA ARG A 10 -0.04 13.75 5.96
C ARG A 10 1.39 14.22 6.20
N GLN A 11 2.08 13.58 7.13
CA GLN A 11 3.43 13.95 7.47
C GLN A 11 4.39 13.68 6.31
N GLY A 12 4.13 12.62 5.54
CA GLY A 12 4.94 12.34 4.37
C GLY A 12 4.88 13.43 3.32
N LYS A 13 3.77 14.16 3.25
CA LYS A 13 3.66 15.32 2.36
C LYS A 13 4.08 16.62 3.03
N GLY A 14 4.47 16.58 4.30
CA GLY A 14 4.90 17.77 5.01
C GLY A 14 3.79 18.74 5.34
N LEU A 15 2.57 18.25 5.49
CA LEU A 15 1.41 19.12 5.70
C LEU A 15 1.02 19.16 7.18
N SER A 16 0.63 20.36 7.64
CA SER A 16 -0.02 20.50 8.93
C SER A 16 -1.49 20.08 8.78
N LEU A 17 -2.18 19.97 9.92
CA LEU A 17 -3.61 19.65 9.89
C LEU A 17 -4.41 20.68 9.10
N PRO A 18 -4.25 22.00 9.36
CA PRO A 18 -4.98 22.99 8.55
C PRO A 18 -4.59 22.95 7.07
N GLU A 19 -3.32 22.67 6.79
CA GLU A 19 -2.87 22.62 5.40
C GLU A 19 -3.50 21.46 4.66
N LEU A 20 -3.63 20.31 5.29
CA LEU A 20 -4.30 19.18 4.65
C LEU A 20 -5.78 19.51 4.44
N ALA A 21 -6.43 20.10 5.43
CA ALA A 21 -7.83 20.50 5.28
C ALA A 21 -8.01 21.43 4.08
N SER A 22 -7.14 22.42 3.97
CA SER A 22 -7.18 23.38 2.88
C SER A 22 -6.99 22.68 1.54
N ALA A 23 -6.03 21.77 1.47
CA ALA A 23 -5.75 21.03 0.25
C ALA A 23 -6.95 20.17 -0.18
N LEU A 24 -7.59 19.50 0.77
CA LEU A 24 -8.78 18.73 0.46
C LEU A 24 -9.90 19.61 -0.07
N ASN A 25 -10.08 20.77 0.53
CA ASN A 25 -11.13 21.69 0.12
C ASN A 25 -10.91 22.24 -1.28
N GLN A 26 -9.67 22.40 -1.68
CA GLN A 26 -9.33 22.98 -2.97
C GLN A 26 -9.24 21.95 -4.08
N SER A 27 -8.73 20.79 -3.78
CA SER A 27 -8.33 19.83 -4.81
C SER A 27 -9.43 18.90 -5.26
N LEU A 28 -10.48 18.71 -4.47
CA LEU A 28 -11.49 17.70 -4.72
C LEU A 28 -12.87 18.35 -4.86
N ALA A 29 -12.95 19.29 -5.80
CA ALA A 29 -14.16 20.08 -6.00
C ALA A 29 -15.34 19.24 -6.48
N ASP A 30 -15.07 18.08 -7.08
CA ASP A 30 -16.13 17.23 -7.64
C ASP A 30 -16.90 16.46 -6.59
N TYR A 31 -16.38 16.39 -5.37
CA TYR A 31 -17.05 15.62 -4.33
C TYR A 31 -18.13 16.47 -3.67
N PRO A 32 -19.29 15.85 -3.40
CA PRO A 32 -20.33 16.57 -2.63
C PRO A 32 -19.79 16.90 -1.26
N ARG A 33 -20.03 18.11 -0.84
CA ARG A 33 -19.64 18.48 0.51
C ARG A 33 -20.61 19.50 1.06
N GLU A 34 -21.06 19.19 2.26
CA GLU A 34 -21.94 20.10 2.99
C GLU A 34 -21.15 21.09 3.81
N ARG A 35 -19.94 20.70 4.20
CA ARG A 35 -19.07 21.53 4.98
C ARG A 35 -17.63 21.35 4.52
N ALA A 36 -16.85 22.40 4.69
CA ALA A 36 -15.45 22.34 4.40
C ALA A 36 -14.72 21.49 5.43
N ASN A 37 -13.64 20.86 5.02
CA ASN A 37 -12.77 20.15 5.94
C ASN A 37 -12.00 21.14 6.80
N THR A 38 -11.73 20.77 8.04
CA THR A 38 -11.01 21.61 8.99
C THR A 38 -9.89 20.83 9.65
N GLY A 39 -8.89 21.56 10.15
CA GLY A 39 -7.79 20.93 10.86
C GLY A 39 -8.25 20.13 12.08
N PRO A 40 -9.11 20.68 12.96
CA PRO A 40 -9.61 19.90 14.09
C PRO A 40 -10.35 18.63 13.69
N GLN A 41 -11.10 18.68 12.59
CA GLN A 41 -11.77 17.48 12.10
C GLN A 41 -10.75 16.39 11.76
N ILE A 42 -9.73 16.74 10.99
CA ILE A 42 -8.70 15.76 10.61
C ILE A 42 -7.95 15.29 11.84
N GLY A 43 -7.67 16.19 12.76
CA GLY A 43 -7.02 15.81 14.01
C GLY A 43 -7.81 14.77 14.79
N SER A 44 -9.14 14.92 14.82
CA SER A 44 -9.98 13.93 15.51
C SER A 44 -9.92 12.58 14.82
N TRP A 45 -9.78 12.55 13.50
CA TRP A 45 -9.61 11.30 12.76
C TRP A 45 -8.27 10.65 13.10
N GLU A 46 -7.21 11.44 13.20
CA GLU A 46 -5.88 10.93 13.50
C GLU A 46 -5.76 10.42 14.92
N ARG A 47 -6.58 10.93 15.82
CA ARG A 47 -6.59 10.45 17.20
C ARG A 47 -7.58 9.30 17.42
N GLY A 48 -8.35 8.95 16.38
CA GLY A 48 -9.33 7.88 16.50
C GLY A 48 -10.56 8.26 17.30
N VAL A 49 -10.77 9.56 17.52
CA VAL A 49 -11.93 10.05 18.26
C VAL A 49 -13.18 9.97 17.39
N ASN A 50 -13.04 10.37 16.14
CA ASN A 50 -14.13 10.31 15.16
C ASN A 50 -13.64 9.55 13.93
N THR A 51 -14.60 9.03 13.18
CA THR A 51 -14.34 8.30 11.96
C THR A 51 -14.88 9.10 10.77
N PRO A 52 -14.09 9.24 9.69
CA PRO A 52 -14.60 9.93 8.50
C PRO A 52 -15.73 9.14 7.85
N SER A 53 -16.62 9.86 7.20
CA SER A 53 -17.67 9.23 6.40
C SER A 53 -17.05 8.56 5.17
N TYR A 54 -17.88 7.79 4.46
CA TYR A 54 -17.44 7.15 3.23
C TYR A 54 -16.92 8.18 2.22
N ILE A 55 -17.64 9.30 2.07
CA ILE A 55 -17.23 10.36 1.14
C ILE A 55 -15.89 10.95 1.56
N GLU A 56 -15.71 11.19 2.86
CA GLU A 56 -14.44 11.73 3.32
C GLU A 56 -13.30 10.74 3.11
N MET A 57 -13.56 9.45 3.30
CA MET A 57 -12.55 8.44 3.04
C MET A 57 -12.15 8.43 1.56
N MET A 58 -13.13 8.57 0.66
CA MET A 58 -12.84 8.62 -0.77
C MET A 58 -12.00 9.85 -1.11
N LYS A 59 -12.34 10.98 -0.52
CA LYS A 59 -11.56 12.21 -0.75
C LYS A 59 -10.11 12.03 -0.33
N LEU A 60 -9.90 11.44 0.84
CA LEU A 60 -8.56 11.20 1.34
C LEU A 60 -7.79 10.23 0.43
N ALA A 61 -8.45 9.15 0.03
CA ALA A 61 -7.81 8.16 -0.84
C ALA A 61 -7.39 8.78 -2.16
N ASP A 62 -8.27 9.60 -2.75
CA ASP A 62 -7.95 10.26 -4.02
C ASP A 62 -6.84 11.29 -3.85
N TYR A 63 -6.90 12.06 -2.78
CA TYR A 63 -5.89 13.10 -2.56
C TYR A 63 -4.50 12.48 -2.39
N PHE A 64 -4.41 11.40 -1.61
CA PHE A 64 -3.13 10.75 -1.37
C PHE A 64 -2.78 9.71 -2.43
N ASN A 65 -3.69 9.48 -3.37
CA ASN A 65 -3.50 8.50 -4.45
C ASN A 65 -3.20 7.10 -3.90
N VAL A 66 -4.02 6.69 -2.95
CA VAL A 66 -3.94 5.36 -2.35
C VAL A 66 -5.32 4.73 -2.43
N SER A 67 -5.38 3.41 -2.26
CA SER A 67 -6.67 2.71 -2.27
C SER A 67 -7.40 2.92 -0.93
N LEU A 68 -8.71 2.73 -0.97
CA LEU A 68 -9.50 2.75 0.25
C LEU A 68 -9.05 1.65 1.21
N ASP A 69 -8.72 0.48 0.69
CA ASP A 69 -8.25 -0.63 1.52
C ASP A 69 -6.97 -0.26 2.25
N PHE A 70 -6.03 0.36 1.53
CA PHE A 70 -4.79 0.80 2.16
C PHE A 70 -5.07 1.81 3.27
N LEU A 71 -5.90 2.80 2.96
CA LEU A 71 -6.20 3.86 3.91
C LEU A 71 -6.90 3.31 5.15
N ALA A 72 -7.83 2.39 4.94
CA ALA A 72 -8.56 1.78 6.04
C ALA A 72 -7.74 0.78 6.85
N GLY A 73 -6.56 0.44 6.38
CA GLY A 73 -5.74 -0.55 7.04
C GLY A 73 -6.09 -1.98 6.70
N ARG A 74 -6.89 -2.18 5.67
CA ARG A 74 -7.31 -3.51 5.21
C ARG A 74 -6.41 -3.93 4.06
N GLN A 75 -5.22 -4.33 4.39
CA GLN A 75 -4.22 -4.64 3.39
C GLN A 75 -3.65 -6.01 3.69
N TYR A 76 -3.46 -6.77 2.65
CA TYR A 76 -2.78 -8.04 2.80
C TYR A 76 -1.32 -7.76 3.04
N THR A 77 -0.79 -8.37 4.07
CA THR A 77 0.61 -8.21 4.41
C THR A 77 1.47 -9.29 3.78
N GLU A 78 0.84 -10.31 3.23
CA GLU A 78 1.52 -11.45 2.65
C GLU A 78 0.91 -11.80 1.31
N VAL A 79 1.75 -11.98 0.31
CA VAL A 79 1.33 -12.44 -1.00
C VAL A 79 2.29 -13.56 -1.40
N GLU A 80 1.74 -14.72 -1.77
CA GLU A 80 2.56 -15.81 -2.28
C GLU A 80 2.89 -15.53 -3.74
N LEU A 81 4.16 -15.34 -4.02
CA LEU A 81 4.58 -15.03 -5.38
C LEU A 81 4.26 -16.16 -6.35
N ASP A 82 4.41 -17.40 -5.91
CA ASP A 82 4.14 -18.51 -6.82
C ASP A 82 2.67 -18.53 -7.23
N ASP A 83 1.75 -18.13 -6.37
CA ASP A 83 0.35 -18.04 -6.75
C ASP A 83 0.13 -17.02 -7.87
N LEU A 84 0.86 -15.91 -7.83
CA LEU A 84 0.76 -14.92 -8.90
C LEU A 84 1.25 -15.48 -10.23
N PHE A 85 2.34 -16.24 -10.20
CA PHE A 85 2.92 -16.77 -11.44
C PHE A 85 2.18 -17.98 -11.98
N THR A 86 1.46 -18.71 -11.13
CA THR A 86 0.75 -19.92 -11.55
C THR A 86 -0.73 -19.69 -11.80
N SER A 87 -1.24 -18.51 -11.48
CA SER A 87 -2.65 -18.18 -11.69
C SER A 87 -2.86 -17.63 -13.10
N ASN A 88 -4.12 -17.31 -13.39
CA ASN A 88 -4.46 -16.66 -14.66
C ASN A 88 -4.22 -15.16 -14.64
N ALA A 89 -3.65 -14.64 -13.57
CA ALA A 89 -3.41 -13.21 -13.45
C ALA A 89 -2.47 -12.73 -14.55
N GLN A 90 -2.77 -11.59 -15.11
CA GLN A 90 -1.87 -10.95 -16.05
C GLN A 90 -0.88 -10.10 -15.26
N LEU A 91 0.39 -10.37 -15.47
CA LEU A 91 1.46 -9.68 -14.76
C LEU A 91 2.21 -8.79 -15.74
N SER A 92 2.65 -7.65 -15.23
CA SER A 92 3.47 -6.76 -16.05
C SER A 92 4.63 -6.24 -15.21
N PHE A 93 5.68 -5.81 -15.91
CA PHE A 93 6.85 -5.22 -15.28
C PHE A 93 7.24 -4.00 -16.09
N ASN A 94 7.23 -2.83 -15.46
CA ASN A 94 7.54 -1.57 -16.12
C ASN A 94 6.75 -1.37 -17.41
N GLY A 95 5.45 -1.69 -17.37
CA GLY A 95 4.58 -1.51 -18.50
C GLY A 95 4.62 -2.62 -19.54
N HIS A 96 5.54 -3.56 -19.40
CA HIS A 96 5.61 -4.71 -20.29
C HIS A 96 4.79 -5.86 -19.73
N GLN A 97 3.80 -6.31 -20.48
CA GLN A 97 2.96 -7.42 -20.06
C GLN A 97 3.68 -8.72 -20.32
N LEU A 98 3.79 -9.54 -19.27
CA LEU A 98 4.54 -10.79 -19.36
C LEU A 98 3.75 -11.86 -20.11
N SER A 99 4.40 -12.53 -21.05
CA SER A 99 3.82 -13.69 -21.72
C SER A 99 3.88 -14.91 -20.80
N ALA A 100 3.17 -15.96 -21.19
CA ALA A 100 3.20 -17.20 -20.43
C ALA A 100 4.61 -17.77 -20.31
N ASN A 101 5.37 -17.69 -21.40
CA ASN A 101 6.75 -18.19 -21.39
C ASN A 101 7.63 -17.32 -20.48
N GLU A 102 7.43 -16.02 -20.51
CA GLU A 102 8.20 -15.12 -19.66
C GLU A 102 7.89 -15.35 -18.19
N LYS A 103 6.62 -15.56 -17.85
CA LYS A 103 6.24 -15.85 -16.47
C LYS A 103 6.92 -17.13 -15.98
N THR A 104 6.92 -18.16 -16.81
CA THR A 104 7.56 -19.43 -16.47
C THR A 104 9.06 -19.26 -16.24
N ALA A 105 9.70 -18.50 -17.12
CA ALA A 105 11.13 -18.25 -17.00
C ALA A 105 11.47 -17.49 -15.74
N ILE A 106 10.70 -16.44 -15.44
CA ILE A 106 10.94 -15.62 -14.24
C ILE A 106 10.69 -16.44 -12.99
N TYR A 107 9.64 -17.25 -12.99
CA TYR A 107 9.35 -18.13 -11.86
C TYR A 107 10.52 -19.05 -11.57
N GLY A 108 11.08 -19.66 -12.64
CA GLY A 108 12.25 -20.51 -12.50
C GLY A 108 13.45 -19.77 -11.96
N MET A 109 13.65 -18.53 -12.40
CA MET A 109 14.75 -17.72 -11.91
C MET A 109 14.60 -17.41 -10.41
N ILE A 110 13.39 -17.10 -9.98
CA ILE A 110 13.15 -16.83 -8.56
C ILE A 110 13.43 -18.07 -7.73
N LYS A 111 12.93 -19.23 -8.16
CA LYS A 111 13.17 -20.48 -7.45
C LYS A 111 14.65 -20.79 -7.38
N GLY A 112 15.34 -20.63 -8.50
CA GLY A 112 16.77 -20.91 -8.55
C GLY A 112 17.57 -20.00 -7.65
N PHE A 113 17.21 -18.71 -7.65
CA PHE A 113 17.91 -17.74 -6.80
C PHE A 113 17.74 -18.08 -5.32
N LEU A 114 16.51 -18.36 -4.90
CA LEU A 114 16.24 -18.65 -3.50
C LEU A 114 16.87 -19.97 -3.06
N HIS A 115 16.84 -20.97 -3.93
CA HIS A 115 17.48 -22.26 -3.63
C HIS A 115 18.98 -22.11 -3.49
N GLY A 116 19.62 -21.40 -4.43
CA GLY A 116 21.05 -21.17 -4.35
C GLY A 116 21.46 -20.37 -3.13
N LYS A 117 20.66 -19.39 -2.78
CA LYS A 117 20.93 -18.59 -1.59
C LYS A 117 20.84 -19.42 -0.32
N ALA A 118 19.84 -20.31 -0.24
CA ALA A 118 19.69 -21.18 0.92
C ALA A 118 20.89 -22.13 1.03
N GLU A 119 21.39 -22.64 -0.08
CA GLU A 119 22.56 -23.51 -0.08
C GLU A 119 23.83 -22.78 0.34
N GLN A 120 23.94 -21.52 -0.02
CA GLN A 120 25.12 -20.73 0.33
C GLN A 120 25.13 -20.31 1.78
N GLN A 121 23.99 -20.30 2.46
CA GLN A 121 23.87 -19.84 3.82
C GLN A 121 23.10 -20.81 4.68
N PRO A 122 23.54 -22.05 4.75
CA PRO A 122 22.74 -23.08 5.43
C PRO A 122 22.57 -22.81 6.92
N ALA A 123 23.59 -22.32 7.59
CA ALA A 123 23.54 -22.12 9.03
C ALA A 123 22.68 -20.94 9.42
N GLN A 124 22.45 -20.02 8.51
CA GLN A 124 21.69 -18.79 8.79
C GLN A 124 20.31 -18.81 8.15
N ALA A 125 19.95 -19.85 7.48
CA ALA A 125 18.71 -19.89 6.73
C ALA A 125 17.49 -19.74 7.62
N GLN A 126 17.56 -20.16 8.84
CA GLN A 126 16.41 -20.11 9.72
C GLN A 126 16.13 -18.72 10.25
N THR A 127 17.08 -17.89 10.07
CA THR A 127 16.81 -16.55 10.53
C THR A 127 16.20 -15.70 9.46
N ASP A 128 16.41 -15.52 8.76
CA ASP A 128 16.07 -14.53 7.83
C ASP A 128 15.47 -13.80 7.43
N GLU A 129 15.54 -13.56 7.21
CA GLU A 129 15.14 -12.97 6.56
C GLU A 129 14.85 -12.36 5.88
N LEU A 130 15.05 -12.26 5.84
CA LEU A 130 14.86 -11.86 5.07
C LEU A 130 14.50 -11.29 4.52
N THR A 131 14.83 -11.42 4.51
CA THR A 131 14.53 -11.25 3.83
C THR A 131 13.94 -10.77 3.20
N LEU A 132 13.93 -10.48 3.06
CA LEU A 132 13.21 -10.38 2.41
C LEU A 132 12.74 -10.72 2.41
N PRO A 133 12.65 -10.86 2.57
CA PRO A 133 12.15 -11.79 2.61
C PRO A 133 12.05 -12.64 2.43
N LEU A 134 12.04 -13.15 2.83
CA LEU A 134 11.97 -14.18 2.63
C LEU A 134 11.89 -15.23 2.90
N ASP A 135 11.75 -15.71 3.47
CA ASP A 135 11.98 -16.75 3.59
C ASP A 135 11.76 -17.71 3.39
N ASP A 136 11.56 -18.28 3.50
CA ASP A 136 11.48 -19.08 3.04
C ASP A 136 11.65 -19.46 2.82
#